data_a1e9cb810f1cbf2a6407b45b9a7f782c
#
_entry.id   a1e9cb810f1cbf2a6407b45b9a7f782c
#
_cell.length_a   1.000
_cell.length_b   1.000
_cell.length_c   1.000
_cell.angle_alpha   90.00
_cell.angle_beta   90.00
_cell.angle_gamma   90.00
#
_symmetry.space_group_name_H-M   'P 1'
#
loop_
_entity.id
_entity.type
_entity.pdbx_description
1 polymer ?
#
loop_
_entity_poly.entity_id
_entity_poly.type
_entity_poly.pdbx_seq_one_letter_code
_entity_poly.pdbx_strand_id
1 'polypeptide(L)'
;MINKFFSLPLFLLISFSAFADHPKEDVEKWLAKMHHASHMINYDGTFVYGQNNEMTSMQIIHSVGKDGELERLISLDGSGREVIRSGDTVTCILPDQKSVVVDKTRPDSEFPPKFPLKIEQLSKVYDFHFGKDGVVAGQKAIKLMIVPKDEYRYGHTLWVDMKTGLLLKDHLVGKNNEIVEQFMFTQINYPESIDKERLLSKGENKKYTWYNAKDFDSKKDASGNMSWKVESLPPGFVPDIKRHHNMTMTDMPVEHLMFSDGLSSVSIFVEKQMKNSKNLIGGSTMGAVNAYGRNIGNYHVTVVGEVPHVTVKMVGDSVKYIDR
;
A
#
# COMPACT_ATOMS: atom_id res chain seq x y z
N MET A 1 51.16 -43.80 44.79
CA MET A 1 50.15 -42.74 44.79
C MET A 1 49.76 -42.52 43.31
N ILE A 2 48.57 -42.99 42.93
CA ILE A 2 48.12 -42.98 41.53
C ILE A 2 47.00 -41.93 41.47
N ASN A 3 47.24 -40.79 40.81
CA ASN A 3 46.26 -39.78 40.55
C ASN A 3 45.39 -40.20 39.35
N LYS A 4 44.10 -40.50 39.59
CA LYS A 4 43.12 -40.64 38.54
C LYS A 4 42.53 -39.29 38.12
N PHE A 5 42.89 -38.83 36.95
CA PHE A 5 42.17 -37.69 36.29
C PHE A 5 40.81 -38.17 35.80
N PHE A 6 39.76 -37.59 36.40
CA PHE A 6 38.37 -37.74 35.94
C PHE A 6 38.13 -36.69 34.85
N SER A 7 38.08 -37.16 33.60
CA SER A 7 37.67 -36.33 32.46
C SER A 7 36.15 -36.32 32.38
N LEU A 8 35.55 -35.13 32.64
CA LEU A 8 34.13 -34.89 32.53
C LEU A 8 33.81 -34.51 31.07
N PRO A 9 32.96 -35.20 30.29
CA PRO A 9 32.61 -34.81 28.94
C PRO A 9 31.67 -33.59 29.00
N LEU A 10 32.07 -32.47 28.40
CA LEU A 10 31.29 -31.26 28.18
C LEU A 10 30.26 -31.55 27.07
N PHE A 11 29.02 -31.81 27.46
CA PHE A 11 27.88 -31.92 26.52
C PHE A 11 27.51 -30.53 26.00
N LEU A 12 27.88 -30.24 24.76
CA LEU A 12 27.48 -29.03 24.03
C LEU A 12 26.01 -29.22 23.63
N LEU A 13 25.08 -28.60 24.40
CA LEU A 13 23.67 -28.49 24.04
C LEU A 13 23.55 -27.52 22.87
N ILE A 14 23.50 -28.04 21.64
CA ILE A 14 23.11 -27.27 20.46
C ILE A 14 21.61 -27.06 20.54
N SER A 15 21.20 -25.87 21.00
CA SER A 15 19.80 -25.44 20.96
C SER A 15 19.40 -25.19 19.49
N PHE A 16 18.79 -26.17 18.86
CA PHE A 16 18.05 -25.93 17.62
C PHE A 16 16.85 -25.03 17.96
N SER A 17 16.91 -23.78 17.54
CA SER A 17 15.72 -22.94 17.50
C SER A 17 14.78 -23.52 16.47
N ALA A 18 13.83 -24.35 16.90
CA ALA A 18 12.72 -24.76 16.07
C ALA A 18 11.94 -23.50 15.71
N PHE A 19 12.01 -23.06 14.46
CA PHE A 19 11.01 -22.19 13.90
C PHE A 19 9.69 -22.95 13.95
N ALA A 20 8.80 -22.55 14.83
CA ALA A 20 7.46 -23.09 14.88
C ALA A 20 6.79 -22.73 13.55
N ASP A 21 6.51 -23.73 12.74
CA ASP A 21 5.70 -23.62 11.53
C ASP A 21 4.27 -23.39 12.04
N HIS A 22 3.85 -22.11 12.08
CA HIS A 22 2.50 -21.77 12.50
C HIS A 22 1.51 -22.19 11.42
N PRO A 23 0.40 -22.87 11.77
CA PRO A 23 -0.59 -23.31 10.82
C PRO A 23 -1.12 -22.16 9.95
N LYS A 24 -1.47 -22.46 8.71
CA LYS A 24 -2.09 -21.49 7.77
C LYS A 24 -3.30 -20.77 8.36
N GLU A 25 -4.07 -21.44 9.20
CA GLU A 25 -5.20 -20.89 9.95
C GLU A 25 -4.82 -19.73 10.88
N ASP A 26 -3.62 -19.72 11.45
CA ASP A 26 -3.17 -18.63 12.31
C ASP A 26 -2.90 -17.35 11.51
N VAL A 27 -2.40 -17.46 10.28
CA VAL A 27 -2.18 -16.30 9.40
C VAL A 27 -3.52 -15.67 9.00
N GLU A 28 -4.49 -16.47 8.55
CA GLU A 28 -5.83 -15.99 8.18
C GLU A 28 -6.52 -15.29 9.35
N LYS A 29 -6.39 -15.86 10.53
CA LYS A 29 -6.93 -15.28 11.76
C LYS A 29 -6.33 -13.90 12.07
N TRP A 30 -5.01 -13.74 11.88
CA TRP A 30 -4.35 -12.46 12.11
C TRP A 30 -4.69 -11.44 11.02
N LEU A 31 -4.77 -11.84 9.75
CA LEU A 31 -5.21 -10.94 8.67
C LEU A 31 -6.67 -10.50 8.88
N ALA A 32 -7.56 -11.41 9.31
CA ALA A 32 -8.94 -11.07 9.66
C ALA A 32 -9.01 -10.10 10.85
N LYS A 33 -8.16 -10.31 11.87
CA LYS A 33 -8.06 -9.41 13.02
C LYS A 33 -7.55 -8.02 12.64
N MET A 34 -6.54 -7.95 11.75
CA MET A 34 -6.04 -6.69 11.20
C MET A 34 -7.13 -5.94 10.42
N HIS A 35 -7.83 -6.64 9.54
CA HIS A 35 -8.93 -6.07 8.77
C HIS A 35 -10.04 -5.53 9.69
N HIS A 36 -10.44 -6.30 10.71
CA HIS A 36 -11.41 -5.84 11.69
C HIS A 36 -10.91 -4.58 12.42
N ALA A 37 -9.67 -4.58 12.89
CA ALA A 37 -9.13 -3.47 13.65
C ALA A 37 -9.06 -2.17 12.83
N SER A 38 -8.66 -2.25 11.56
CA SER A 38 -8.55 -1.07 10.68
C SER A 38 -9.90 -0.38 10.42
N HIS A 39 -11.04 -1.09 10.58
CA HIS A 39 -12.38 -0.57 10.30
C HIS A 39 -13.26 -0.34 11.54
N MET A 40 -12.96 -1.01 12.66
CA MET A 40 -13.92 -1.13 13.76
C MET A 40 -13.45 -0.56 15.09
N ILE A 41 -12.22 -0.07 15.18
CA ILE A 41 -11.71 0.50 16.43
C ILE A 41 -11.37 1.97 16.29
N ASN A 42 -11.63 2.73 17.35
CA ASN A 42 -11.15 4.10 17.45
C ASN A 42 -9.67 4.10 17.82
N TYR A 43 -8.87 4.89 17.13
CA TYR A 43 -7.47 5.10 17.50
C TYR A 43 -7.00 6.51 17.14
N ASP A 44 -5.99 6.97 17.87
CA ASP A 44 -5.32 8.25 17.69
C ASP A 44 -3.84 8.02 17.94
N GLY A 45 -3.02 8.30 16.94
CA GLY A 45 -1.61 8.01 17.01
C GLY A 45 -0.75 8.90 16.15
N THR A 46 0.53 8.94 16.50
CA THR A 46 1.58 9.53 15.70
C THR A 46 2.48 8.42 15.15
N PHE A 47 2.83 8.51 13.91
CA PHE A 47 3.71 7.56 13.26
C PHE A 47 4.75 8.28 12.39
N VAL A 48 5.81 7.60 12.08
CA VAL A 48 6.81 7.99 11.09
C VAL A 48 6.66 7.13 9.85
N TYR A 49 6.74 7.77 8.70
CA TYR A 49 6.79 7.13 7.39
C TYR A 49 8.14 7.42 6.75
N GLY A 50 8.80 6.39 6.28
CA GLY A 50 10.14 6.48 5.68
C GLY A 50 10.18 5.93 4.27
N GLN A 51 10.75 6.71 3.37
CA GLN A 51 10.95 6.38 1.96
C GLN A 51 12.18 7.12 1.42
N ASN A 52 13.03 6.49 0.62
CA ASN A 52 14.19 7.13 -0.02
C ASN A 52 15.12 7.90 0.94
N ASN A 53 15.38 7.37 2.13
CA ASN A 53 16.15 8.04 3.21
C ASN A 53 15.50 9.30 3.78
N GLU A 54 14.27 9.61 3.42
CA GLU A 54 13.49 10.68 4.02
C GLU A 54 12.51 10.09 5.04
N MET A 55 12.28 10.82 6.12
CA MET A 55 11.32 10.46 7.17
C MET A 55 10.33 11.59 7.33
N THR A 56 9.05 11.25 7.36
CA THR A 56 7.98 12.20 7.60
C THR A 56 7.18 11.77 8.83
N SER A 57 6.88 12.71 9.70
CA SER A 57 6.06 12.50 10.88
C SER A 57 4.60 12.86 10.59
N MET A 58 3.69 11.98 10.99
CA MET A 58 2.27 12.12 10.70
C MET A 58 1.42 11.77 11.93
N GLN A 59 0.28 12.43 12.05
CA GLN A 59 -0.77 12.03 12.99
C GLN A 59 -1.94 11.42 12.23
N ILE A 60 -2.52 10.36 12.77
CA ILE A 60 -3.76 9.76 12.30
C ILE A 60 -4.78 9.73 13.43
N ILE A 61 -6.01 10.09 13.11
CA ILE A 61 -7.17 10.02 14.00
C ILE A 61 -8.25 9.23 13.26
N HIS A 62 -8.65 8.08 13.79
CA HIS A 62 -9.63 7.20 13.20
C HIS A 62 -10.79 6.97 14.15
N SER A 63 -12.00 7.22 13.71
CA SER A 63 -13.22 7.09 14.49
C SER A 63 -14.28 6.30 13.77
N VAL A 64 -14.89 5.38 14.49
CA VAL A 64 -16.03 4.58 14.03
C VAL A 64 -17.24 4.88 14.92
N GLY A 65 -18.34 5.24 14.30
CA GLY A 65 -19.55 5.61 15.02
C GLY A 65 -20.82 5.44 14.19
N LYS A 66 -21.92 6.03 14.68
CA LYS A 66 -23.23 5.99 13.99
C LYS A 66 -23.21 6.62 12.59
N ASP A 67 -22.31 7.56 12.36
CA ASP A 67 -22.15 8.27 11.10
C ASP A 67 -21.18 7.54 10.14
N GLY A 68 -20.74 6.35 10.51
CA GLY A 68 -19.77 5.55 9.75
C GLY A 68 -18.33 5.74 10.22
N GLU A 69 -17.41 5.41 9.32
CA GLU A 69 -15.96 5.52 9.51
C GLU A 69 -15.47 6.91 9.07
N LEU A 70 -14.71 7.56 9.94
CA LEU A 70 -14.08 8.86 9.72
C LEU A 70 -12.59 8.76 10.03
N GLU A 71 -11.75 9.26 9.14
CA GLU A 71 -10.30 9.28 9.33
C GLU A 71 -9.75 10.66 8.98
N ARG A 72 -8.80 11.13 9.77
CA ARG A 72 -8.02 12.32 9.47
C ARG A 72 -6.54 12.02 9.63
N LEU A 73 -5.80 12.24 8.57
CA LEU A 73 -4.35 12.13 8.50
C LEU A 73 -3.75 13.53 8.36
N ILE A 74 -2.74 13.84 9.18
CA ILE A 74 -2.14 15.18 9.24
C ILE A 74 -0.63 15.02 9.15
N SER A 75 0.01 15.67 8.17
CA SER A 75 1.47 15.81 8.17
C SER A 75 1.89 16.76 9.28
N LEU A 76 2.81 16.33 10.13
CA LEU A 76 3.37 17.13 11.22
C LEU A 76 4.61 17.89 10.77
N ASP A 77 5.16 17.53 9.63
CA ASP A 77 6.31 18.16 8.99
C ASP A 77 5.86 18.95 7.74
N GLY A 78 6.59 20.01 7.42
CA GLY A 78 6.36 20.79 6.22
C GLY A 78 5.07 21.63 6.25
N SER A 79 4.28 21.55 5.20
CA SER A 79 3.13 22.43 4.96
C SER A 79 1.85 22.09 5.74
N GLY A 80 1.85 21.06 6.54
CA GLY A 80 0.64 20.62 7.27
C GLY A 80 -0.45 20.07 6.35
N ARG A 81 -0.08 19.30 5.33
CA ARG A 81 -1.02 18.58 4.46
C ARG A 81 -1.95 17.71 5.29
N GLU A 82 -3.24 17.73 4.93
CA GLU A 82 -4.26 16.90 5.57
C GLU A 82 -4.98 16.03 4.55
N VAL A 83 -5.35 14.82 4.96
CA VAL A 83 -6.26 13.93 4.24
C VAL A 83 -7.38 13.56 5.19
N ILE A 84 -8.63 13.83 4.78
CA ILE A 84 -9.83 13.48 5.54
C ILE A 84 -10.64 12.49 4.73
N ARG A 85 -10.95 11.34 5.32
CA ARG A 85 -11.85 10.33 4.75
C ARG A 85 -13.16 10.31 5.50
N SER A 86 -14.26 10.27 4.74
CA SER A 86 -15.62 10.16 5.27
C SER A 86 -16.44 9.29 4.32
N GLY A 87 -16.67 8.04 4.67
CA GLY A 87 -17.28 7.05 3.79
C GLY A 87 -16.52 6.94 2.46
N ASP A 88 -17.21 7.15 1.35
CA ASP A 88 -16.64 7.04 -0.01
C ASP A 88 -15.89 8.31 -0.47
N THR A 89 -15.69 9.29 0.40
CA THR A 89 -15.12 10.59 0.03
C THR A 89 -13.77 10.79 0.69
N VAL A 90 -12.78 11.19 -0.10
CA VAL A 90 -11.46 11.64 0.36
C VAL A 90 -11.29 13.10 0.04
N THR A 91 -10.95 13.91 1.04
CA THR A 91 -10.64 15.33 0.91
C THR A 91 -9.16 15.54 1.24
N CYS A 92 -8.38 15.95 0.24
CA CYS A 92 -6.97 16.30 0.40
C CYS A 92 -6.84 17.83 0.49
N ILE A 93 -6.25 18.34 1.56
CA ILE A 93 -5.99 19.74 1.78
C ILE A 93 -4.50 19.99 1.60
N LEU A 94 -4.16 20.87 0.66
CA LEU A 94 -2.80 21.19 0.23
C LEU A 94 -2.51 22.66 0.51
N PRO A 95 -2.04 23.02 1.70
CA PRO A 95 -1.86 24.41 2.12
C PRO A 95 -0.90 25.21 1.23
N ASP A 96 0.21 24.61 0.81
CA ASP A 96 1.21 25.25 -0.06
C ASP A 96 0.62 25.67 -1.42
N GLN A 97 -0.31 24.85 -1.94
CA GLN A 97 -0.97 25.10 -3.21
C GLN A 97 -2.28 25.90 -3.05
N LYS A 98 -2.67 26.20 -1.81
CA LYS A 98 -3.97 26.79 -1.46
C LYS A 98 -5.11 26.06 -2.19
N SER A 99 -5.07 24.73 -2.18
CA SER A 99 -6.04 23.90 -2.90
C SER A 99 -6.63 22.81 -2.00
N VAL A 100 -7.87 22.44 -2.32
CA VAL A 100 -8.58 21.30 -1.76
C VAL A 100 -9.02 20.41 -2.90
N VAL A 101 -8.65 19.13 -2.85
CA VAL A 101 -9.07 18.13 -3.83
C VAL A 101 -10.04 17.17 -3.15
N VAL A 102 -11.23 17.02 -3.70
CA VAL A 102 -12.25 16.08 -3.24
C VAL A 102 -12.38 14.95 -4.26
N ASP A 103 -12.11 13.72 -3.85
CA ASP A 103 -12.17 12.53 -4.70
C ASP A 103 -12.94 11.41 -4.00
N LYS A 104 -13.21 10.33 -4.71
CA LYS A 104 -13.75 9.11 -4.13
C LYS A 104 -12.63 8.26 -3.54
N THR A 105 -12.93 7.64 -2.41
CA THR A 105 -12.04 6.65 -1.80
C THR A 105 -11.74 5.53 -2.80
N ARG A 106 -10.45 5.19 -2.95
CA ARG A 106 -9.99 4.00 -3.67
C ARG A 106 -9.51 3.00 -2.64
N PRO A 107 -9.84 1.71 -2.78
CA PRO A 107 -9.44 0.68 -1.80
C PRO A 107 -7.93 0.58 -1.58
N ASP A 108 -7.16 0.85 -2.63
CA ASP A 108 -5.70 0.80 -2.66
C ASP A 108 -4.98 2.06 -2.11
N SER A 109 -5.75 3.09 -1.74
CA SER A 109 -5.22 4.36 -1.21
C SER A 109 -5.41 4.54 0.30
N GLU A 110 -5.76 3.50 1.02
CA GLU A 110 -6.05 3.56 2.45
C GLU A 110 -4.77 3.39 3.29
N PHE A 111 -4.72 4.12 4.39
CA PHE A 111 -3.63 4.02 5.37
C PHE A 111 -4.21 3.79 6.79
N PRO A 112 -3.68 2.89 7.61
CA PRO A 112 -2.66 1.88 7.29
C PRO A 112 -3.07 0.95 6.15
N PRO A 113 -2.10 0.32 5.43
CA PRO A 113 -2.41 -0.58 4.33
C PRO A 113 -3.40 -1.67 4.74
N LYS A 114 -4.40 -1.93 3.92
CA LYS A 114 -5.37 -3.00 4.13
C LYS A 114 -4.90 -4.28 3.48
N PHE A 115 -4.94 -5.37 4.23
CA PHE A 115 -4.55 -6.69 3.76
C PHE A 115 -5.79 -7.51 3.40
N PRO A 116 -5.75 -8.31 2.32
CA PRO A 116 -6.89 -9.12 1.89
C PRO A 116 -7.19 -10.23 2.89
N LEU A 117 -8.48 -10.53 3.06
CA LEU A 117 -8.96 -11.56 3.98
C LEU A 117 -8.69 -13.00 3.50
N LYS A 118 -8.57 -13.18 2.17
CA LYS A 118 -8.43 -14.52 1.57
C LYS A 118 -6.99 -14.77 1.19
N ILE A 119 -6.31 -15.66 1.91
CA ILE A 119 -4.92 -16.02 1.64
C ILE A 119 -4.75 -17.16 0.64
N GLU A 120 -5.83 -17.84 0.22
CA GLU A 120 -5.73 -18.96 -0.72
C GLU A 120 -5.06 -18.59 -2.04
N GLN A 121 -5.36 -17.42 -2.58
CA GLN A 121 -4.71 -16.92 -3.79
C GLN A 121 -3.30 -16.42 -3.49
N LEU A 122 -3.13 -15.68 -2.40
CA LEU A 122 -1.84 -15.15 -1.98
C LEU A 122 -0.83 -16.26 -1.69
N SER A 123 -1.23 -17.36 -1.07
CA SER A 123 -0.34 -18.49 -0.73
C SER A 123 0.24 -19.21 -1.96
N LYS A 124 -0.27 -18.94 -3.15
CA LYS A 124 0.33 -19.43 -4.40
C LYS A 124 1.61 -18.65 -4.75
N VAL A 125 1.69 -17.40 -4.37
CA VAL A 125 2.73 -16.45 -4.77
C VAL A 125 3.49 -15.82 -3.60
N TYR A 126 3.04 -16.05 -2.36
CA TYR A 126 3.72 -15.66 -1.12
C TYR A 126 3.81 -16.82 -0.14
N ASP A 127 4.85 -16.82 0.67
CA ASP A 127 4.97 -17.61 1.89
C ASP A 127 4.73 -16.71 3.12
N PHE A 128 4.17 -17.31 4.18
CA PHE A 128 3.82 -16.60 5.41
C PHE A 128 4.57 -17.20 6.58
N HIS A 129 5.24 -16.36 7.36
CA HIS A 129 6.03 -16.79 8.51
C HIS A 129 5.77 -15.89 9.70
N PHE A 130 5.74 -16.48 10.90
CA PHE A 130 5.77 -15.70 12.13
C PHE A 130 7.22 -15.50 12.57
N GLY A 131 7.54 -14.29 13.01
CA GLY A 131 8.84 -13.95 13.58
C GLY A 131 8.77 -13.87 15.10
N LYS A 132 9.86 -13.43 15.72
CA LYS A 132 9.90 -13.15 17.14
C LYS A 132 9.04 -11.93 17.46
N ASP A 133 8.16 -12.06 18.44
CA ASP A 133 7.34 -10.98 18.97
C ASP A 133 8.17 -9.78 19.42
N GLY A 134 7.56 -8.60 19.39
CA GLY A 134 8.20 -7.34 19.73
C GLY A 134 7.30 -6.39 20.50
N VAL A 135 7.79 -5.16 20.64
CA VAL A 135 7.04 -4.04 21.21
C VAL A 135 7.13 -2.88 20.23
N VAL A 136 5.99 -2.29 19.86
CA VAL A 136 5.91 -1.09 19.00
C VAL A 136 4.99 -0.08 19.69
N ALA A 137 5.43 1.18 19.82
CA ALA A 137 4.69 2.23 20.52
C ALA A 137 4.15 1.81 21.90
N GLY A 138 4.93 1.00 22.65
CA GLY A 138 4.56 0.48 23.96
C GLY A 138 3.58 -0.70 23.94
N GLN A 139 3.08 -1.14 22.78
CA GLN A 139 2.16 -2.26 22.63
C GLN A 139 2.92 -3.55 22.27
N LYS A 140 2.48 -4.69 22.85
CA LYS A 140 2.99 -6.01 22.45
C LYS A 140 2.48 -6.34 21.04
N ALA A 141 3.39 -6.71 20.16
CA ALA A 141 3.10 -6.96 18.76
C ALA A 141 3.61 -8.32 18.32
N ILE A 142 2.77 -9.06 17.59
CA ILE A 142 3.21 -10.25 16.85
C ILE A 142 3.87 -9.82 15.55
N LYS A 143 4.94 -10.49 15.16
CA LYS A 143 5.62 -10.28 13.88
C LYS A 143 5.14 -11.29 12.86
N LEU A 144 4.57 -10.80 11.74
CA LEU A 144 4.17 -11.59 10.58
C LEU A 144 5.00 -11.16 9.36
N MET A 145 5.55 -12.11 8.63
CA MET A 145 6.29 -11.88 7.39
C MET A 145 5.54 -12.48 6.22
N ILE A 146 5.36 -11.68 5.17
CA ILE A 146 4.78 -12.07 3.88
C ILE A 146 5.91 -12.02 2.86
N VAL A 147 6.40 -13.19 2.45
CA VAL A 147 7.61 -13.33 1.64
C VAL A 147 7.22 -13.73 0.22
N PRO A 148 7.55 -12.94 -0.81
CA PRO A 148 7.25 -13.31 -2.19
C PRO A 148 8.05 -14.51 -2.64
N LYS A 149 7.43 -15.38 -3.47
CA LYS A 149 8.05 -16.55 -4.09
C LYS A 149 8.79 -16.23 -5.39
N ASP A 150 8.65 -15.00 -5.87
CA ASP A 150 9.26 -14.52 -7.12
C ASP A 150 9.86 -13.12 -6.95
N GLU A 151 10.38 -12.55 -8.03
CA GLU A 151 11.02 -11.21 -8.02
C GLU A 151 10.10 -10.07 -8.48
N TYR A 152 8.83 -10.37 -8.71
CA TYR A 152 7.88 -9.43 -9.31
C TYR A 152 7.08 -8.61 -8.30
N ARG A 153 7.29 -8.81 -7.02
CA ARG A 153 6.55 -8.15 -5.94
C ARG A 153 7.42 -7.92 -4.73
N TYR A 154 7.02 -6.97 -3.91
CA TYR A 154 7.64 -6.74 -2.61
C TYR A 154 7.05 -7.68 -1.56
N GLY A 155 7.81 -7.92 -0.51
CA GLY A 155 7.36 -8.58 0.70
C GLY A 155 6.99 -7.58 1.79
N HIS A 156 6.36 -8.07 2.85
CA HIS A 156 6.03 -7.27 4.03
C HIS A 156 6.56 -7.91 5.30
N THR A 157 7.01 -7.07 6.22
CA THR A 157 7.24 -7.47 7.61
C THR A 157 6.37 -6.60 8.49
N LEU A 158 5.35 -7.22 9.08
CA LEU A 158 4.27 -6.58 9.82
C LEU A 158 4.45 -6.78 11.31
N TRP A 159 4.16 -5.78 12.12
CA TRP A 159 4.00 -5.89 13.58
C TRP A 159 2.59 -5.49 13.95
N VAL A 160 1.82 -6.46 14.40
CA VAL A 160 0.39 -6.35 14.66
C VAL A 160 0.14 -6.36 16.16
N ASP A 161 -0.59 -5.39 16.66
CA ASP A 161 -0.96 -5.32 18.08
C ASP A 161 -1.68 -6.61 18.52
N MET A 162 -1.14 -7.28 19.52
CA MET A 162 -1.70 -8.54 20.00
C MET A 162 -3.10 -8.38 20.60
N LYS A 163 -3.39 -7.24 21.20
CA LYS A 163 -4.67 -6.95 21.86
C LYS A 163 -5.74 -6.55 20.83
N THR A 164 -5.47 -5.56 20.02
CA THR A 164 -6.45 -4.95 19.12
C THR A 164 -6.44 -5.53 17.71
N GLY A 165 -5.30 -5.98 17.24
CA GLY A 165 -5.08 -6.38 15.85
C GLY A 165 -4.68 -5.23 14.92
N LEU A 166 -4.52 -4.00 15.44
CA LEU A 166 -4.08 -2.88 14.60
C LEU A 166 -2.64 -3.10 14.12
N LEU A 167 -2.39 -2.79 12.85
CA LEU A 167 -1.05 -2.79 12.29
C LEU A 167 -0.26 -1.60 12.85
N LEU A 168 0.81 -1.88 13.61
CA LEU A 168 1.60 -0.85 14.30
C LEU A 168 2.87 -0.47 13.55
N LYS A 169 3.39 -1.38 12.73
CA LYS A 169 4.58 -1.16 11.93
C LYS A 169 4.56 -2.08 10.71
N ASP A 170 5.00 -1.57 9.58
CA ASP A 170 5.26 -2.32 8.36
C ASP A 170 6.61 -1.95 7.77
N HIS A 171 7.30 -2.93 7.26
CA HIS A 171 8.42 -2.77 6.34
C HIS A 171 8.05 -3.42 5.01
N LEU A 172 7.99 -2.61 3.97
CA LEU A 172 7.97 -3.10 2.60
C LEU A 172 9.39 -3.53 2.22
N VAL A 173 9.56 -4.77 1.82
CA VAL A 173 10.86 -5.41 1.72
C VAL A 173 11.12 -5.87 0.28
N GLY A 174 12.27 -5.46 -0.25
CA GLY A 174 12.74 -5.86 -1.57
C GLY A 174 13.39 -7.25 -1.57
N LYS A 175 13.85 -7.67 -2.75
CA LYS A 175 14.40 -9.01 -3.01
C LYS A 175 15.61 -9.35 -2.14
N ASN A 176 16.45 -8.37 -1.82
CA ASN A 176 17.67 -8.56 -1.02
C ASN A 176 17.45 -8.22 0.46
N ASN A 177 16.22 -8.24 0.94
CA ASN A 177 15.81 -7.83 2.28
C ASN A 177 16.08 -6.34 2.60
N GLU A 178 16.30 -5.49 1.61
CA GLU A 178 16.34 -4.04 1.80
C GLU A 178 14.94 -3.52 2.13
N ILE A 179 14.87 -2.54 3.05
CA ILE A 179 13.63 -1.83 3.36
C ILE A 179 13.43 -0.75 2.31
N VAL A 180 12.40 -0.91 1.47
CA VAL A 180 12.04 0.04 0.41
C VAL A 180 11.21 1.18 0.98
N GLU A 181 10.22 0.84 1.81
CA GLU A 181 9.38 1.74 2.57
C GLU A 181 9.12 1.20 3.96
N GLN A 182 8.78 2.08 4.87
CA GLN A 182 8.39 1.69 6.22
C GLN A 182 7.45 2.70 6.85
N PHE A 183 6.56 2.22 7.69
CA PHE A 183 5.92 3.07 8.68
C PHE A 183 6.00 2.42 10.07
N MET A 184 5.92 3.26 11.11
CA MET A 184 5.91 2.79 12.50
C MET A 184 5.21 3.81 13.39
N PHE A 185 4.22 3.38 14.15
CA PHE A 185 3.66 4.19 15.22
C PHE A 185 4.73 4.47 16.28
N THR A 186 4.88 5.73 16.64
CA THR A 186 5.71 6.19 17.78
C THR A 186 4.86 6.34 19.03
N GLN A 187 3.57 6.63 18.85
CA GLN A 187 2.56 6.70 19.90
C GLN A 187 1.22 6.23 19.35
N ILE A 188 0.46 5.48 20.13
CA ILE A 188 -0.89 5.02 19.81
C ILE A 188 -1.77 4.97 21.06
N ASN A 189 -3.01 5.43 20.93
CA ASN A 189 -4.04 5.37 21.95
C ASN A 189 -5.32 4.79 21.36
N TYR A 190 -6.09 4.10 22.18
CA TYR A 190 -7.36 3.49 21.81
C TYR A 190 -8.50 4.06 22.67
N PRO A 191 -8.99 5.27 22.38
CA PRO A 191 -10.07 5.89 23.12
C PRO A 191 -11.42 5.21 22.82
N GLU A 192 -12.35 5.18 23.78
CA GLU A 192 -13.70 4.68 23.56
C GLU A 192 -14.48 5.55 22.56
N SER A 193 -14.23 6.84 22.55
CA SER A 193 -14.83 7.80 21.61
C SER A 193 -13.83 8.88 21.23
N ILE A 194 -14.02 9.47 20.05
CA ILE A 194 -13.24 10.58 19.54
C ILE A 194 -14.16 11.76 19.29
N ASP A 195 -13.76 12.95 19.76
CA ASP A 195 -14.47 14.17 19.48
C ASP A 195 -14.47 14.48 17.97
N LYS A 196 -15.65 14.73 17.42
CA LYS A 196 -15.82 15.03 15.98
C LYS A 196 -15.02 16.24 15.52
N GLU A 197 -14.81 17.23 16.38
CA GLU A 197 -14.01 18.42 16.05
C GLU A 197 -12.56 18.06 15.71
N ARG A 198 -12.03 16.97 16.26
CA ARG A 198 -10.68 16.47 15.96
C ARG A 198 -10.55 15.86 14.56
N LEU A 199 -11.67 15.44 13.98
CA LEU A 199 -11.76 14.83 12.63
C LEU A 199 -11.99 15.87 11.54
N LEU A 200 -12.30 17.12 11.91
CA LEU A 200 -12.50 18.22 10.97
C LEU A 200 -11.20 19.00 10.78
N SER A 201 -10.98 19.49 9.55
CA SER A 201 -9.86 20.41 9.32
C SER A 201 -10.10 21.71 10.08
N LYS A 202 -9.06 22.16 10.79
CA LYS A 202 -9.06 23.45 11.48
C LYS A 202 -8.66 24.62 10.57
N GLY A 203 -8.29 24.33 9.30
CA GLY A 203 -7.80 25.31 8.37
C GLY A 203 -8.89 26.28 7.85
N GLU A 204 -8.53 27.53 7.63
CA GLU A 204 -9.36 28.49 6.92
C GLU A 204 -9.38 28.21 5.40
N ASN A 205 -9.89 27.03 5.02
CA ASN A 205 -9.94 26.57 3.61
C ASN A 205 -10.87 27.38 2.73
N LYS A 206 -11.53 28.44 3.29
CA LYS A 206 -12.47 29.31 2.57
C LYS A 206 -11.84 30.09 1.41
N LYS A 207 -10.51 30.25 1.44
CA LYS A 207 -9.74 30.95 0.40
C LYS A 207 -9.02 30.02 -0.57
N TYR A 208 -9.25 28.70 -0.47
CA TYR A 208 -8.59 27.69 -1.31
C TYR A 208 -9.42 27.42 -2.57
N THR A 209 -8.74 27.02 -3.62
CA THR A 209 -9.37 26.53 -4.84
C THR A 209 -9.83 25.10 -4.62
N TRP A 210 -11.10 24.82 -4.86
CA TRP A 210 -11.69 23.50 -4.70
C TRP A 210 -11.78 22.77 -6.04
N TYR A 211 -11.26 21.56 -6.07
CA TYR A 211 -11.32 20.63 -7.20
C TYR A 211 -12.15 19.42 -6.79
N ASN A 212 -13.25 19.17 -7.49
CA ASN A 212 -14.09 18.00 -7.24
C ASN A 212 -13.87 16.97 -8.33
N ALA A 213 -13.55 15.73 -7.96
CA ALA A 213 -13.40 14.64 -8.92
C ALA A 213 -14.71 14.28 -9.65
N LYS A 214 -15.88 14.71 -9.13
CA LYS A 214 -17.16 14.59 -9.85
C LYS A 214 -17.16 15.36 -11.18
N ASP A 215 -16.36 16.40 -11.28
CA ASP A 215 -16.18 17.17 -12.52
C ASP A 215 -15.34 16.38 -13.53
N PHE A 216 -14.69 15.31 -13.08
CA PHE A 216 -13.81 14.44 -13.86
C PHE A 216 -14.38 13.02 -14.06
N ASP A 217 -15.50 12.68 -13.42
CA ASP A 217 -16.18 11.37 -13.57
C ASP A 217 -17.01 11.37 -14.86
N SER A 218 -16.34 11.63 -15.98
CA SER A 218 -16.93 11.52 -17.29
C SER A 218 -17.17 10.05 -17.61
N LYS A 219 -18.45 9.67 -17.59
CA LYS A 219 -19.06 8.49 -18.19
C LYS A 219 -18.39 7.16 -17.81
N LYS A 220 -19.06 6.43 -16.94
CA LYS A 220 -18.91 4.98 -16.80
C LYS A 220 -19.24 4.30 -18.14
N ASP A 221 -18.28 4.21 -19.02
CA ASP A 221 -18.31 3.27 -20.13
C ASP A 221 -17.40 2.09 -19.79
N ALA A 222 -17.87 1.26 -18.87
CA ALA A 222 -17.21 0.01 -18.49
C ALA A 222 -17.39 -1.11 -19.54
N SER A 223 -17.99 -0.82 -20.71
CA SER A 223 -18.30 -1.83 -21.73
C SER A 223 -17.67 -1.57 -23.10
N GLY A 224 -16.81 -0.56 -23.22
CA GLY A 224 -16.03 -0.34 -24.44
C GLY A 224 -15.07 -1.52 -24.66
N ASN A 225 -15.07 -2.10 -25.87
CA ASN A 225 -14.06 -3.06 -26.25
C ASN A 225 -12.69 -2.39 -26.13
N MET A 226 -11.86 -2.84 -25.17
CA MET A 226 -10.48 -2.37 -25.02
C MET A 226 -9.70 -2.58 -26.32
N SER A 227 -8.92 -1.58 -26.71
CA SER A 227 -8.06 -1.66 -27.88
C SER A 227 -6.70 -2.26 -27.56
N TRP A 228 -6.42 -2.43 -26.26
CA TRP A 228 -5.11 -2.90 -25.80
C TRP A 228 -5.25 -4.13 -24.89
N LYS A 229 -4.23 -5.00 -24.94
CA LYS A 229 -4.08 -6.17 -24.07
C LYS A 229 -2.69 -6.25 -23.51
N VAL A 230 -2.56 -6.95 -22.41
CA VAL A 230 -1.29 -7.32 -21.77
C VAL A 230 -1.09 -8.82 -22.02
N GLU A 231 -0.01 -9.20 -22.68
CA GLU A 231 0.25 -10.61 -23.04
C GLU A 231 0.98 -11.38 -21.94
N SER A 232 1.73 -10.67 -21.10
CA SER A 232 2.53 -11.29 -20.04
C SER A 232 2.34 -10.56 -18.71
N LEU A 233 1.89 -11.27 -17.71
CA LEU A 233 1.72 -10.80 -16.33
C LEU A 233 2.50 -11.72 -15.39
N PRO A 234 3.01 -11.21 -14.27
CA PRO A 234 3.55 -12.08 -13.23
C PRO A 234 2.50 -13.06 -12.71
N PRO A 235 2.90 -14.24 -12.22
CA PRO A 235 1.97 -15.21 -11.62
C PRO A 235 1.08 -14.57 -10.57
N GLY A 236 -0.22 -14.92 -10.55
CA GLY A 236 -1.19 -14.43 -9.57
C GLY A 236 -1.82 -13.08 -9.86
N PHE A 237 -1.27 -12.26 -10.77
CA PHE A 237 -1.93 -11.02 -11.18
C PHE A 237 -3.15 -11.31 -12.05
N VAL A 238 -4.29 -10.79 -11.66
CA VAL A 238 -5.56 -10.91 -12.37
C VAL A 238 -6.13 -9.54 -12.70
N PRO A 239 -6.97 -9.42 -13.76
CA PRO A 239 -7.62 -8.14 -14.07
C PRO A 239 -8.49 -7.65 -12.92
N ASP A 240 -8.30 -6.42 -12.49
CA ASP A 240 -9.10 -5.76 -11.46
C ASP A 240 -9.95 -4.63 -12.07
N ILE A 241 -9.32 -3.73 -12.84
CA ILE A 241 -9.98 -2.60 -13.49
C ILE A 241 -9.72 -2.61 -14.99
N LYS A 242 -10.78 -2.35 -15.77
CA LYS A 242 -10.71 -2.02 -17.19
C LYS A 242 -11.67 -0.86 -17.44
N ARG A 243 -11.16 0.30 -17.78
CA ARG A 243 -12.01 1.47 -18.07
C ARG A 243 -11.39 2.40 -19.10
N HIS A 244 -12.28 3.13 -19.79
CA HIS A 244 -11.91 4.30 -20.57
C HIS A 244 -12.28 5.54 -19.74
N HIS A 245 -11.38 6.48 -19.62
CA HIS A 245 -11.66 7.77 -18.97
C HIS A 245 -10.81 8.87 -19.64
N ASN A 246 -11.21 10.11 -19.44
CA ASN A 246 -10.40 11.23 -19.88
C ASN A 246 -9.40 11.61 -18.80
N MET A 247 -8.18 11.99 -19.19
CA MET A 247 -7.21 12.54 -18.24
C MET A 247 -7.71 13.88 -17.69
N THR A 248 -7.64 14.02 -16.39
CA THR A 248 -8.13 15.14 -15.60
C THR A 248 -7.63 16.52 -16.07
N MET A 249 -6.44 16.60 -16.65
CA MET A 249 -5.81 17.86 -17.08
C MET A 249 -5.89 18.15 -18.56
N THR A 250 -6.15 17.15 -19.41
CA THR A 250 -6.04 17.31 -20.87
C THR A 250 -7.30 16.94 -21.63
N ASP A 251 -8.31 16.43 -20.93
CA ASP A 251 -9.56 15.87 -21.52
C ASP A 251 -9.32 14.84 -22.64
N MET A 252 -8.14 14.21 -22.63
CA MET A 252 -7.77 13.19 -23.61
C MET A 252 -8.23 11.80 -23.17
N PRO A 253 -8.76 10.99 -24.09
CA PRO A 253 -9.15 9.62 -23.79
C PRO A 253 -7.93 8.77 -23.43
N VAL A 254 -8.02 8.06 -22.32
CA VAL A 254 -7.01 7.13 -21.82
C VAL A 254 -7.67 5.77 -21.60
N GLU A 255 -7.06 4.72 -22.12
CA GLU A 255 -7.40 3.37 -21.68
C GLU A 255 -6.59 3.00 -20.44
N HIS A 256 -7.28 2.64 -19.36
CA HIS A 256 -6.70 2.23 -18.09
C HIS A 256 -7.01 0.76 -17.82
N LEU A 257 -5.97 -0.02 -17.70
CA LEU A 257 -6.00 -1.41 -17.27
C LEU A 257 -5.30 -1.52 -15.92
N MET A 258 -5.88 -2.24 -14.98
CA MET A 258 -5.25 -2.53 -13.70
C MET A 258 -5.30 -4.03 -13.42
N PHE A 259 -4.20 -4.54 -12.91
CA PHE A 259 -4.05 -5.93 -12.49
C PHE A 259 -3.53 -5.96 -11.06
N SER A 260 -4.02 -6.91 -10.27
CA SER A 260 -3.62 -7.09 -8.88
C SER A 260 -3.49 -8.58 -8.54
N ASP A 261 -2.62 -8.89 -7.60
CA ASP A 261 -2.52 -10.21 -6.96
C ASP A 261 -3.22 -10.24 -5.59
N GLY A 262 -3.80 -9.09 -5.20
CA GLY A 262 -4.46 -8.87 -3.92
C GLY A 262 -3.62 -8.11 -2.88
N LEU A 263 -2.28 -8.04 -3.04
CA LEU A 263 -1.39 -7.19 -2.23
C LEU A 263 -0.72 -6.12 -3.07
N SER A 264 -0.26 -6.49 -4.24
CA SER A 264 0.41 -5.59 -5.19
C SER A 264 -0.50 -5.30 -6.37
N SER A 265 -0.37 -4.12 -6.96
CA SER A 265 -1.12 -3.72 -8.14
C SER A 265 -0.25 -3.02 -9.18
N VAL A 266 -0.65 -3.17 -10.44
CA VAL A 266 -0.01 -2.51 -11.58
C VAL A 266 -1.08 -1.86 -12.45
N SER A 267 -0.95 -0.58 -12.68
CA SER A 267 -1.80 0.22 -13.58
C SER A 267 -1.09 0.48 -14.89
N ILE A 268 -1.81 0.30 -15.99
CA ILE A 268 -1.35 0.57 -17.35
C ILE A 268 -2.25 1.65 -17.94
N PHE A 269 -1.64 2.73 -18.38
CA PHE A 269 -2.30 3.85 -19.04
C PHE A 269 -1.82 3.90 -20.50
N VAL A 270 -2.78 3.91 -21.43
CA VAL A 270 -2.48 4.05 -22.85
C VAL A 270 -3.19 5.29 -23.40
N GLU A 271 -2.42 6.21 -23.90
CA GLU A 271 -2.88 7.49 -24.43
C GLU A 271 -2.28 7.80 -25.79
N LYS A 272 -2.98 8.61 -26.60
CA LYS A 272 -2.44 9.08 -27.88
C LYS A 272 -1.33 10.10 -27.62
N GLN A 273 -0.22 9.97 -28.32
CA GLN A 273 0.89 10.92 -28.20
C GLN A 273 0.47 12.32 -28.64
N MET A 274 0.80 13.32 -27.83
CA MET A 274 0.71 14.73 -28.22
C MET A 274 2.03 15.22 -28.80
N LYS A 275 1.95 16.11 -29.77
CA LYS A 275 3.14 16.83 -30.26
C LYS A 275 3.71 17.62 -29.07
N ASN A 276 5.00 17.44 -28.79
CA ASN A 276 5.75 18.09 -27.70
C ASN A 276 5.44 17.61 -26.26
N SER A 277 4.75 16.48 -26.06
CA SER A 277 4.66 15.89 -24.72
C SER A 277 6.03 15.33 -24.30
N LYS A 278 6.43 15.62 -23.05
CA LYS A 278 7.60 14.99 -22.42
C LYS A 278 7.14 13.69 -21.77
N ASN A 279 6.94 12.65 -22.59
CA ASN A 279 6.52 11.35 -22.11
C ASN A 279 7.69 10.61 -21.44
N LEU A 280 7.39 9.84 -20.41
CA LEU A 280 8.36 8.94 -19.79
C LEU A 280 8.81 7.88 -20.82
N ILE A 281 10.11 7.78 -21.08
CA ILE A 281 10.69 6.69 -21.87
C ILE A 281 11.70 5.95 -20.99
N GLY A 282 11.51 4.64 -20.84
CA GLY A 282 12.31 3.82 -19.93
C GLY A 282 11.73 3.80 -18.51
N GLY A 283 12.57 3.50 -17.53
CA GLY A 283 12.18 3.36 -16.13
C GLY A 283 12.29 4.66 -15.34
N SER A 284 11.45 4.78 -14.29
CA SER A 284 11.53 5.80 -13.25
C SER A 284 11.14 5.18 -11.93
N THR A 285 11.75 5.63 -10.82
CA THR A 285 11.50 5.11 -9.48
C THR A 285 11.25 6.27 -8.53
N MET A 286 10.22 6.14 -7.70
CA MET A 286 9.93 7.06 -6.60
C MET A 286 9.49 6.23 -5.38
N GLY A 287 10.44 5.95 -4.48
CA GLY A 287 10.24 5.01 -3.37
C GLY A 287 9.93 3.59 -3.85
N ALA A 288 8.86 3.01 -3.35
CA ALA A 288 8.37 1.70 -3.77
C ALA A 288 7.67 1.73 -5.14
N VAL A 289 7.19 2.91 -5.55
CA VAL A 289 6.50 3.07 -6.82
C VAL A 289 7.51 3.12 -7.97
N ASN A 290 7.39 2.16 -8.88
CA ASN A 290 8.13 2.13 -10.13
C ASN A 290 7.21 2.43 -11.31
N ALA A 291 7.76 3.11 -12.31
CA ALA A 291 7.09 3.38 -13.56
C ALA A 291 7.97 2.97 -14.73
N TYR A 292 7.33 2.57 -15.83
CA TYR A 292 7.99 2.28 -17.09
C TYR A 292 7.16 2.83 -18.24
N GLY A 293 7.80 3.62 -19.11
CA GLY A 293 7.16 4.26 -20.25
C GLY A 293 7.76 3.84 -21.59
N ARG A 294 6.92 3.65 -22.60
CA ARG A 294 7.33 3.39 -23.98
C ARG A 294 6.28 3.86 -24.98
N ASN A 295 6.72 4.01 -26.22
CA ASN A 295 5.82 4.33 -27.33
C ASN A 295 5.50 3.07 -28.15
N ILE A 296 4.25 2.95 -28.60
CA ILE A 296 3.78 1.93 -29.56
C ILE A 296 3.02 2.67 -30.66
N GLY A 297 3.64 2.81 -31.84
CA GLY A 297 3.09 3.64 -32.91
C GLY A 297 2.86 5.08 -32.45
N ASN A 298 1.62 5.56 -32.57
CA ASN A 298 1.20 6.90 -32.15
C ASN A 298 0.68 6.98 -30.71
N TYR A 299 0.90 5.92 -29.92
CA TYR A 299 0.44 5.85 -28.54
C TYR A 299 1.61 5.82 -27.58
N HIS A 300 1.38 6.39 -26.40
CA HIS A 300 2.27 6.28 -25.26
C HIS A 300 1.65 5.32 -24.24
N VAL A 301 2.47 4.41 -23.73
CA VAL A 301 2.12 3.45 -22.70
C VAL A 301 2.91 3.79 -21.45
N THR A 302 2.21 4.01 -20.33
CA THR A 302 2.82 4.15 -19.01
C THR A 302 2.32 3.03 -18.12
N VAL A 303 3.25 2.28 -17.54
CA VAL A 303 2.98 1.27 -16.52
C VAL A 303 3.50 1.78 -15.18
N VAL A 304 2.69 1.74 -14.14
CA VAL A 304 3.06 2.22 -12.81
C VAL A 304 2.50 1.30 -11.74
N GLY A 305 3.25 1.08 -10.67
CA GLY A 305 2.80 0.29 -9.52
C GLY A 305 3.81 0.27 -8.39
N GLU A 306 3.32 -0.09 -7.19
CA GLU A 306 4.15 -0.38 -6.02
C GLU A 306 4.66 -1.83 -6.13
N VAL A 307 5.52 -2.03 -7.11
CA VAL A 307 6.14 -3.31 -7.46
C VAL A 307 7.58 -3.07 -7.91
N PRO A 308 8.46 -4.07 -7.89
CA PRO A 308 9.82 -3.95 -8.42
C PRO A 308 9.85 -3.48 -9.86
N HIS A 309 10.91 -2.75 -10.24
CA HIS A 309 11.09 -2.22 -11.61
C HIS A 309 10.99 -3.30 -12.70
N VAL A 310 11.45 -4.53 -12.41
CA VAL A 310 11.36 -5.67 -13.33
C VAL A 310 9.91 -5.95 -13.75
N THR A 311 8.96 -5.74 -12.84
CA THR A 311 7.54 -5.96 -13.06
C THR A 311 6.93 -4.95 -14.01
N VAL A 312 7.10 -3.64 -13.73
CA VAL A 312 6.56 -2.59 -14.62
C VAL A 312 7.17 -2.66 -16.01
N LYS A 313 8.45 -3.05 -16.10
CA LYS A 313 9.12 -3.25 -17.38
C LYS A 313 8.56 -4.46 -18.14
N MET A 314 8.45 -5.61 -17.48
CA MET A 314 7.88 -6.84 -18.07
C MET A 314 6.47 -6.62 -18.60
N VAL A 315 5.61 -6.03 -17.77
CA VAL A 315 4.23 -5.69 -18.13
C VAL A 315 4.20 -4.72 -19.30
N GLY A 316 4.98 -3.62 -19.23
CA GLY A 316 5.03 -2.60 -20.27
C GLY A 316 5.51 -3.13 -21.60
N ASP A 317 6.52 -4.01 -21.62
CA ASP A 317 7.04 -4.63 -22.85
C ASP A 317 6.00 -5.58 -23.49
N SER A 318 5.05 -6.09 -22.71
CA SER A 318 4.02 -7.04 -23.14
C SER A 318 2.70 -6.40 -23.61
N VAL A 319 2.56 -5.07 -23.48
CA VAL A 319 1.36 -4.35 -23.94
C VAL A 319 1.31 -4.36 -25.47
N LYS A 320 0.17 -4.77 -26.04
CA LYS A 320 -0.07 -4.79 -27.48
C LYS A 320 -1.44 -4.26 -27.87
N TYR A 321 -1.49 -3.65 -29.05
CA TYR A 321 -2.75 -3.29 -29.69
C TYR A 321 -3.49 -4.55 -30.15
N ILE A 322 -4.81 -4.54 -30.02
CA ILE A 322 -5.68 -5.64 -30.51
C ILE A 322 -6.08 -5.30 -31.92
N ASP A 323 -5.39 -5.89 -32.91
CA ASP A 323 -5.84 -5.85 -34.31
C ASP A 323 -7.16 -6.60 -34.43
N ARG A 324 -8.18 -5.93 -34.94
CA ARG A 324 -9.49 -6.50 -35.21
C ARG A 324 -9.65 -6.91 -36.65
#